data_8170729509c130a16c021f73c5b207b8
#
_entry.id   8170729509c130a16c021f73c5b207b8
#
_cell.length_a   1.000
_cell.length_b   1.000
_cell.length_c   1.000
_cell.angle_alpha   90.00
_cell.angle_beta   90.00
_cell.angle_gamma   90.00
#
_symmetry.space_group_name_H-M   'P 1'
#
loop_
_entity.id
_entity.type
_entity.pdbx_description
1 polymer ?
#
loop_
_entity_poly.entity_id
_entity_poly.type
_entity_poly.pdbx_seq_one_letter_code
_entity_poly.pdbx_strand_id
1 'polypeptide(L)'
;MVPNNRRILISAALIVLAFMAALAWLLLAYKPEPVADKPPAPTQAEFKPEWCAQLVTRLPTVSKEMCLGIGLQPTGATSVKGFPILARDYAANGTRKEPLRILLLGGIHGDEPTAAAIVFRWLQGMHLPIAHSIQWRVAPVVNPDGLFATPQTRVNANGIDLNRNFLTPGWEQEAPHYWQQRTKSDPRRYPGSAPLSEPESRWVHEEIERFQPHVVISVHAPLGELDFDGPPEPPRRFGRLMFNRVGVYPGSLGNYGGVHRQIPVITIELENAQKMPNDEEVKRIWRDMLIWISRYIPEYGKSGKVR
;
A
#
# COMPACT_ATOMS: atom_id res chain seq x y z
N MET A 1 -53.37 57.83 -5.43
CA MET A 1 -52.12 58.01 -4.61
C MET A 1 -51.01 57.16 -5.22
N VAL A 2 -50.06 57.77 -5.89
CA VAL A 2 -48.90 57.05 -6.46
C VAL A 2 -47.84 56.92 -5.39
N PRO A 3 -47.37 55.76 -5.04
CA PRO A 3 -46.35 55.60 -4.00
C PRO A 3 -45.01 56.15 -4.50
N ASN A 4 -44.36 56.90 -3.62
CA ASN A 4 -43.16 57.69 -3.86
C ASN A 4 -41.91 56.80 -4.16
N ASN A 5 -41.73 56.39 -5.42
CA ASN A 5 -40.65 55.54 -5.90
C ASN A 5 -39.21 56.06 -5.60
N ARG A 6 -39.05 57.36 -5.31
CA ARG A 6 -37.78 57.96 -4.95
C ARG A 6 -37.21 57.47 -3.61
N ARG A 7 -38.05 57.22 -2.62
CA ARG A 7 -37.59 56.73 -1.29
C ARG A 7 -37.11 55.28 -1.36
N ILE A 8 -37.75 54.44 -2.19
CA ILE A 8 -37.37 53.05 -2.38
C ILE A 8 -35.99 52.93 -3.13
N LEU A 9 -35.76 53.79 -4.13
CA LEU A 9 -34.49 53.82 -4.87
C LEU A 9 -33.34 54.28 -4.02
N ILE A 10 -33.55 55.27 -3.13
CA ILE A 10 -32.49 55.77 -2.22
C ILE A 10 -32.15 54.69 -1.17
N SER A 11 -33.10 53.98 -0.65
CA SER A 11 -32.87 52.89 0.31
C SER A 11 -32.09 51.72 -0.33
N ALA A 12 -32.42 51.33 -1.57
CA ALA A 12 -31.72 50.29 -2.30
C ALA A 12 -30.26 50.67 -2.60
N ALA A 13 -30.01 51.94 -3.00
CA ALA A 13 -28.65 52.43 -3.27
C ALA A 13 -27.79 52.45 -1.99
N LEU A 14 -28.33 52.80 -0.84
CA LEU A 14 -27.62 52.81 0.44
C LEU A 14 -27.27 51.40 0.90
N ILE A 15 -28.15 50.40 0.67
CA ILE A 15 -27.89 48.99 0.98
C ILE A 15 -26.75 48.43 0.10
N VAL A 16 -26.75 48.77 -1.18
CA VAL A 16 -25.67 48.30 -2.10
C VAL A 16 -24.33 48.93 -1.72
N LEU A 17 -24.31 50.22 -1.37
CA LEU A 17 -23.09 50.89 -0.91
C LEU A 17 -22.56 50.32 0.40
N ALA A 18 -23.44 49.99 1.36
CA ALA A 18 -23.06 49.33 2.61
C ALA A 18 -22.47 47.92 2.36
N PHE A 19 -23.07 47.16 1.42
CA PHE A 19 -22.56 45.83 1.05
C PHE A 19 -21.17 45.92 0.36
N MET A 20 -20.98 46.91 -0.53
CA MET A 20 -19.70 47.11 -1.20
C MET A 20 -18.61 47.54 -0.22
N ALA A 21 -18.94 48.41 0.74
CA ALA A 21 -18.03 48.85 1.79
C ALA A 21 -17.64 47.68 2.74
N ALA A 22 -18.58 46.82 3.09
CA ALA A 22 -18.33 45.65 3.91
C ALA A 22 -17.46 44.61 3.16
N LEU A 23 -17.70 44.42 1.87
CA LEU A 23 -16.88 43.53 1.01
C LEU A 23 -15.46 44.07 0.85
N ALA A 24 -15.30 45.35 0.63
CA ALA A 24 -14.00 46.03 0.54
C ALA A 24 -13.25 45.92 1.87
N TRP A 25 -13.93 46.09 2.99
CA TRP A 25 -13.32 45.93 4.32
C TRP A 25 -12.89 44.49 4.59
N LEU A 26 -13.68 43.48 4.20
CA LEU A 26 -13.34 42.06 4.29
C LEU A 26 -12.10 41.74 3.43
N LEU A 27 -12.02 42.29 2.22
CA LEU A 27 -10.87 42.06 1.34
C LEU A 27 -9.60 42.78 1.83
N LEU A 28 -9.72 43.93 2.47
CA LEU A 28 -8.60 44.67 3.06
C LEU A 28 -8.17 44.10 4.41
N ALA A 29 -9.09 43.46 5.17
CA ALA A 29 -8.80 42.83 6.44
C ALA A 29 -8.25 41.42 6.28
N TYR A 30 -8.38 40.79 5.09
CA TYR A 30 -7.83 39.48 4.82
C TYR A 30 -6.30 39.57 4.76
N LYS A 31 -5.65 39.30 5.88
CA LYS A 31 -4.22 39.01 5.92
C LYS A 31 -4.12 37.46 5.73
N PRO A 32 -3.55 37.02 4.59
CA PRO A 32 -3.26 35.58 4.48
C PRO A 32 -2.33 35.21 5.63
N GLU A 33 -2.71 34.17 6.38
CA GLU A 33 -1.80 33.58 7.36
C GLU A 33 -0.49 33.22 6.63
N PRO A 34 0.68 33.47 7.24
CA PRO A 34 1.93 33.02 6.67
C PRO A 34 1.81 31.51 6.45
N VAL A 35 1.94 31.09 5.19
CA VAL A 35 2.05 29.67 4.84
C VAL A 35 3.18 29.13 5.71
N ALA A 36 2.84 28.33 6.71
CA ALA A 36 3.85 27.67 7.53
C ALA A 36 4.84 27.02 6.56
N ASP A 37 6.11 27.36 6.68
CA ASP A 37 7.16 26.76 5.86
C ASP A 37 6.96 25.25 5.88
N LYS A 38 6.74 24.67 4.70
CA LYS A 38 6.63 23.23 4.54
C LYS A 38 7.86 22.63 5.23
N PRO A 39 7.66 21.75 6.23
CA PRO A 39 8.81 21.16 6.92
C PRO A 39 9.79 20.66 5.86
N PRO A 40 11.10 20.87 6.04
CA PRO A 40 12.09 20.42 5.07
C PRO A 40 11.82 18.97 4.75
N ALA A 41 11.85 18.64 3.45
CA ALA A 41 11.68 17.26 3.00
C ALA A 41 12.63 16.40 3.84
N PRO A 42 12.15 15.29 4.43
CA PRO A 42 13.00 14.44 5.26
C PRO A 42 14.25 14.13 4.46
N THR A 43 15.40 14.43 5.05
CA THR A 43 16.71 14.09 4.47
C THR A 43 16.61 12.62 4.12
N GLN A 44 16.76 12.26 2.84
CA GLN A 44 16.68 10.86 2.41
C GLN A 44 17.69 10.10 3.26
N ALA A 45 17.20 9.24 4.15
CA ALA A 45 18.07 8.40 4.94
C ALA A 45 18.92 7.59 3.96
N GLU A 46 20.23 7.69 4.10
CA GLU A 46 21.15 6.98 3.21
C GLU A 46 21.04 5.48 3.49
N PHE A 47 20.95 4.67 2.43
CA PHE A 47 20.91 3.22 2.59
C PHE A 47 22.21 2.74 3.26
N LYS A 48 22.08 2.11 4.42
CA LYS A 48 23.20 1.58 5.19
C LYS A 48 23.39 0.08 4.92
N PRO A 49 24.58 -0.36 4.52
CA PRO A 49 24.87 -1.79 4.31
C PRO A 49 24.57 -2.69 5.52
N GLU A 50 24.58 -2.12 6.74
CA GLU A 50 24.24 -2.82 8.00
C GLU A 50 22.80 -3.34 7.98
N TRP A 51 21.90 -2.67 7.27
CA TRP A 51 20.52 -3.14 7.15
C TRP A 51 20.45 -4.49 6.46
N CYS A 52 21.20 -4.70 5.37
CA CYS A 52 21.30 -6.03 4.74
C CYS A 52 21.92 -7.07 5.67
N ALA A 53 22.93 -6.68 6.45
CA ALA A 53 23.55 -7.60 7.41
C ALA A 53 22.56 -8.06 8.49
N GLN A 54 21.67 -7.17 8.96
CA GLN A 54 20.60 -7.53 9.90
C GLN A 54 19.53 -8.41 9.21
N LEU A 55 19.11 -8.02 8.01
CA LEU A 55 18.05 -8.71 7.27
C LEU A 55 18.35 -10.18 7.05
N VAL A 56 19.59 -10.50 6.61
CA VAL A 56 19.99 -11.89 6.32
C VAL A 56 20.00 -12.78 7.53
N THR A 57 20.05 -12.24 8.75
CA THR A 57 19.88 -13.02 9.98
C THR A 57 18.47 -13.50 10.21
N ARG A 58 17.50 -12.90 9.53
CA ARG A 58 16.05 -13.15 9.66
C ARG A 58 15.43 -13.81 8.45
N LEU A 59 16.05 -13.68 7.29
CA LEU A 59 15.56 -14.22 6.02
C LEU A 59 16.45 -15.36 5.55
N PRO A 60 16.02 -16.61 5.76
CA PRO A 60 16.74 -17.78 5.29
C PRO A 60 16.87 -17.78 3.80
N THR A 61 17.71 -17.92 3.01
CA THR A 61 17.78 -17.90 1.53
C THR A 61 18.06 -16.53 0.90
N VAL A 62 18.18 -15.47 1.69
CA VAL A 62 18.65 -14.17 1.22
C VAL A 62 20.09 -13.96 1.69
N SER A 63 21.04 -13.87 0.75
CA SER A 63 22.43 -13.55 1.09
C SER A 63 22.63 -12.03 1.20
N LYS A 64 23.70 -11.61 1.88
CA LYS A 64 24.08 -10.20 1.98
C LYS A 64 24.34 -9.60 0.60
N GLU A 65 25.01 -10.35 -0.26
CA GLU A 65 25.32 -9.95 -1.64
C GLU A 65 24.06 -9.77 -2.46
N MET A 66 23.07 -10.68 -2.31
CA MET A 66 21.76 -10.55 -2.94
C MET A 66 21.06 -9.27 -2.49
N CYS A 67 21.01 -9.00 -1.19
CA CYS A 67 20.37 -7.81 -0.64
C CYS A 67 21.05 -6.53 -1.16
N LEU A 68 22.36 -6.45 -1.10
CA LEU A 68 23.13 -5.30 -1.59
C LEU A 68 22.99 -5.11 -3.10
N GLY A 69 23.02 -6.20 -3.87
CA GLY A 69 22.94 -6.16 -5.34
C GLY A 69 21.59 -5.71 -5.89
N ILE A 70 20.52 -5.85 -5.12
CA ILE A 70 19.17 -5.38 -5.52
C ILE A 70 19.11 -3.85 -5.57
N GLY A 71 19.88 -3.15 -4.74
CA GLY A 71 19.93 -1.69 -4.73
C GLY A 71 18.61 -1.06 -4.20
N LEU A 72 18.06 -1.62 -3.13
CA LEU A 72 16.95 -1.01 -2.39
C LEU A 72 17.30 0.40 -1.96
N GLN A 73 16.32 1.29 -1.90
CA GLN A 73 16.48 2.67 -1.47
C GLN A 73 15.49 2.99 -0.33
N PRO A 74 15.87 3.84 0.64
CA PRO A 74 14.93 4.35 1.61
C PRO A 74 13.81 5.11 0.93
N THR A 75 12.57 4.87 1.38
CA THR A 75 11.38 5.54 0.85
C THR A 75 11.14 6.91 1.48
N GLY A 76 11.86 7.23 2.55
CA GLY A 76 11.61 8.36 3.43
C GLY A 76 10.71 8.02 4.61
N ALA A 77 9.97 6.91 4.55
CA ALA A 77 9.16 6.42 5.65
C ALA A 77 9.97 5.45 6.54
N THR A 78 9.59 5.39 7.81
CA THR A 78 10.18 4.50 8.80
C THR A 78 9.09 3.73 9.54
N SER A 79 9.45 2.58 10.10
CA SER A 79 8.62 1.87 11.05
C SER A 79 8.51 2.61 12.39
N VAL A 80 7.70 2.12 13.30
CA VAL A 80 7.55 2.67 14.67
C VAL A 80 8.91 2.77 15.39
N LYS A 81 9.79 1.78 15.23
CA LYS A 81 11.15 1.79 15.84
C LYS A 81 12.18 2.57 15.01
N GLY A 82 11.78 3.21 13.92
CA GLY A 82 12.67 4.01 13.10
C GLY A 82 13.47 3.24 12.05
N PHE A 83 13.20 1.94 11.82
CA PHE A 83 13.78 1.23 10.68
C PHE A 83 13.26 1.80 9.37
N PRO A 84 14.12 2.08 8.38
CA PRO A 84 13.65 2.58 7.10
C PRO A 84 12.81 1.53 6.37
N ILE A 85 11.69 1.95 5.79
CA ILE A 85 10.99 1.16 4.79
C ILE A 85 11.76 1.30 3.48
N LEU A 86 12.22 0.19 2.94
CA LEU A 86 13.05 0.17 1.74
C LEU A 86 12.25 -0.34 0.55
N ALA A 87 12.42 0.33 -0.59
CA ALA A 87 11.82 -0.08 -1.84
C ALA A 87 12.79 0.03 -3.02
N ARG A 88 12.43 -0.63 -4.12
CA ARG A 88 13.12 -0.52 -5.40
C ARG A 88 12.11 -0.23 -6.49
N ASP A 89 12.44 0.75 -7.33
CA ASP A 89 11.71 1.04 -8.55
C ASP A 89 12.39 0.39 -9.75
N TYR A 90 11.59 -0.18 -10.64
CA TYR A 90 12.01 -0.65 -11.96
C TYR A 90 11.17 0.05 -13.01
N ALA A 91 11.81 0.86 -13.84
CA ALA A 91 11.15 1.49 -14.97
C ALA A 91 10.77 0.43 -16.01
N ALA A 92 9.63 0.60 -16.64
CA ALA A 92 9.25 -0.23 -17.76
C ALA A 92 10.14 0.08 -18.96
N ASN A 93 10.64 -0.96 -19.63
CA ASN A 93 11.38 -0.87 -20.87
C ASN A 93 10.64 -1.62 -21.97
N GLY A 94 9.52 -1.06 -22.41
CA GLY A 94 8.64 -1.66 -23.42
C GLY A 94 8.07 -0.60 -24.34
N THR A 95 7.42 -1.04 -25.41
CA THR A 95 6.83 -0.16 -26.44
C THR A 95 5.47 0.42 -26.04
N ARG A 96 4.93 0.06 -24.88
CA ARG A 96 3.67 0.61 -24.38
C ARG A 96 3.81 2.08 -24.02
N LYS A 97 2.91 2.92 -24.53
CA LYS A 97 2.83 4.34 -24.16
C LYS A 97 2.55 4.52 -22.65
N GLU A 98 1.72 3.66 -22.10
CA GLU A 98 1.40 3.62 -20.68
C GLU A 98 1.70 2.21 -20.15
N PRO A 99 2.82 2.03 -19.43
CA PRO A 99 3.17 0.74 -18.88
C PRO A 99 2.22 0.35 -17.75
N LEU A 100 2.07 -0.97 -17.55
CA LEU A 100 1.42 -1.45 -16.33
C LEU A 100 2.28 -1.08 -15.12
N ARG A 101 1.62 -0.65 -14.04
CA ARG A 101 2.27 -0.34 -12.77
C ARG A 101 1.86 -1.39 -11.73
N ILE A 102 2.84 -2.03 -11.12
CA ILE A 102 2.63 -3.07 -10.12
C ILE A 102 3.33 -2.68 -8.82
N LEU A 103 2.58 -2.69 -7.73
CA LEU A 103 3.10 -2.55 -6.37
C LEU A 103 3.22 -3.95 -5.77
N LEU A 104 4.46 -4.37 -5.48
CA LEU A 104 4.76 -5.68 -4.88
C LEU A 104 5.25 -5.49 -3.45
N LEU A 105 4.53 -6.07 -2.50
CA LEU A 105 4.76 -5.96 -1.06
C LEU A 105 5.05 -7.33 -0.45
N GLY A 106 6.09 -7.42 0.36
CA GLY A 106 6.38 -8.56 1.20
C GLY A 106 6.46 -8.16 2.67
N GLY A 107 6.39 -9.15 3.57
CA GLY A 107 6.67 -8.94 4.99
C GLY A 107 5.79 -7.89 5.67
N ILE A 108 4.50 -7.81 5.36
CA ILE A 108 3.50 -7.06 6.13
C ILE A 108 3.38 -7.68 7.54
N HIS A 109 3.50 -9.00 7.64
CA HIS A 109 3.64 -9.70 8.90
C HIS A 109 5.09 -10.13 9.10
N GLY A 110 5.69 -9.75 10.24
CA GLY A 110 7.11 -9.99 10.46
C GLY A 110 7.44 -11.45 10.79
N ASP A 111 6.48 -12.24 11.25
CA ASP A 111 6.64 -13.67 11.53
C ASP A 111 6.41 -14.58 10.30
N GLU A 112 6.31 -13.96 9.12
CA GLU A 112 6.22 -14.62 7.82
C GLU A 112 7.49 -14.35 6.97
N PRO A 113 8.71 -14.70 7.44
CA PRO A 113 9.96 -14.35 6.76
C PRO A 113 10.06 -14.89 5.32
N THR A 114 9.37 -15.99 5.00
CA THR A 114 9.32 -16.50 3.62
C THR A 114 8.59 -15.56 2.67
N ALA A 115 7.59 -14.82 3.15
CA ALA A 115 6.89 -13.81 2.37
C ALA A 115 7.79 -12.65 1.93
N ALA A 116 8.73 -12.25 2.80
CA ALA A 116 9.77 -11.29 2.44
C ALA A 116 10.84 -11.93 1.54
N ALA A 117 11.34 -13.11 1.91
CA ALA A 117 12.42 -13.79 1.21
C ALA A 117 12.10 -14.11 -0.26
N ILE A 118 10.87 -14.53 -0.57
CA ILE A 118 10.48 -14.84 -1.96
C ILE A 118 10.50 -13.59 -2.84
N VAL A 119 10.15 -12.42 -2.28
CA VAL A 119 10.25 -11.15 -3.03
C VAL A 119 11.69 -10.87 -3.42
N PHE A 120 12.66 -11.07 -2.53
CA PHE A 120 14.10 -10.95 -2.88
C PHE A 120 14.50 -11.91 -4.01
N ARG A 121 13.96 -13.13 -4.02
CA ARG A 121 14.22 -14.11 -5.09
C ARG A 121 13.63 -13.65 -6.43
N TRP A 122 12.43 -13.07 -6.43
CA TRP A 122 11.79 -12.56 -7.64
C TRP A 122 12.50 -11.31 -8.19
N LEU A 123 13.04 -10.47 -7.31
CA LEU A 123 13.83 -9.30 -7.73
C LEU A 123 15.06 -9.67 -8.59
N GLN A 124 15.60 -10.88 -8.44
CA GLN A 124 16.63 -11.40 -9.35
C GLN A 124 16.09 -11.69 -10.76
N GLY A 125 14.80 -11.92 -10.91
CA GLY A 125 14.11 -12.18 -12.18
C GLY A 125 13.57 -10.95 -12.92
N MET A 126 13.82 -9.73 -12.41
CA MET A 126 13.30 -8.50 -13.03
C MET A 126 13.87 -8.20 -14.43
N HIS A 127 14.99 -8.85 -14.82
CA HIS A 127 15.55 -8.75 -16.16
C HIS A 127 14.80 -9.55 -17.22
N LEU A 128 13.85 -10.42 -16.82
CA LEU A 128 13.05 -11.19 -17.77
C LEU A 128 12.19 -10.24 -18.62
N PRO A 129 12.09 -10.46 -19.96
CA PRO A 129 11.43 -9.54 -20.88
C PRO A 129 10.01 -9.14 -20.44
N ILE A 130 9.23 -10.10 -19.92
CA ILE A 130 7.86 -9.85 -19.48
C ILE A 130 7.81 -8.97 -18.21
N ALA A 131 8.71 -9.19 -17.25
CA ALA A 131 8.82 -8.35 -16.06
C ALA A 131 9.35 -6.95 -16.42
N HIS A 132 10.31 -6.89 -17.36
CA HIS A 132 10.95 -5.66 -17.82
C HIS A 132 9.99 -4.73 -18.60
N SER A 133 8.87 -5.25 -19.12
CA SER A 133 7.84 -4.44 -19.79
C SER A 133 6.87 -3.74 -18.82
N ILE A 134 7.00 -3.99 -17.53
CA ILE A 134 6.13 -3.51 -16.44
C ILE A 134 6.92 -2.53 -15.57
N GLN A 135 6.26 -1.48 -15.11
CA GLN A 135 6.81 -0.58 -14.10
C GLN A 135 6.51 -1.15 -12.71
N TRP A 136 7.55 -1.37 -11.93
CA TRP A 136 7.43 -1.94 -10.59
C TRP A 136 7.84 -0.96 -9.51
N ARG A 137 7.10 -1.01 -8.42
CA ARG A 137 7.49 -0.53 -7.10
C ARG A 137 7.48 -1.72 -6.15
N VAL A 138 8.61 -2.07 -5.56
CA VAL A 138 8.77 -3.30 -4.78
C VAL A 138 9.31 -2.97 -3.39
N ALA A 139 8.58 -3.36 -2.35
CA ALA A 139 9.03 -3.29 -0.96
C ALA A 139 9.03 -4.70 -0.34
N PRO A 140 10.20 -5.32 -0.19
CA PRO A 140 10.29 -6.71 0.32
C PRO A 140 9.91 -6.85 1.78
N VAL A 141 10.03 -5.78 2.58
CA VAL A 141 9.75 -5.79 4.03
C VAL A 141 9.01 -4.53 4.40
N VAL A 142 7.70 -4.66 4.61
CA VAL A 142 6.83 -3.55 5.05
C VAL A 142 6.87 -3.38 6.56
N ASN A 143 7.02 -4.48 7.32
CA ASN A 143 7.06 -4.50 8.78
C ASN A 143 8.43 -4.96 9.30
N PRO A 144 9.45 -4.10 9.25
CA PRO A 144 10.75 -4.46 9.78
C PRO A 144 10.74 -4.64 11.30
N ASP A 145 9.87 -3.95 12.04
CA ASP A 145 9.77 -4.10 13.50
C ASP A 145 9.38 -5.51 13.88
N GLY A 146 8.34 -6.07 13.24
CA GLY A 146 7.92 -7.44 13.48
C GLY A 146 8.95 -8.47 13.02
N LEU A 147 9.62 -8.22 11.89
CA LEU A 147 10.66 -9.11 11.37
C LEU A 147 11.88 -9.18 12.29
N PHE A 148 12.31 -8.04 12.83
CA PHE A 148 13.50 -7.97 13.70
C PHE A 148 13.19 -8.25 15.17
N ALA A 149 11.93 -8.40 15.56
CA ALA A 149 11.56 -8.81 16.91
C ALA A 149 12.13 -10.20 17.26
N THR A 150 12.26 -10.48 18.55
CA THR A 150 12.71 -11.77 19.07
C THR A 150 11.75 -12.24 20.17
N PRO A 151 10.88 -13.22 19.90
CA PRO A 151 10.64 -13.87 18.61
C PRO A 151 10.04 -12.90 17.57
N GLN A 152 10.11 -13.27 16.29
CA GLN A 152 9.42 -12.55 15.22
C GLN A 152 7.92 -12.45 15.51
N THR A 153 7.30 -11.31 15.17
CA THR A 153 5.89 -11.06 15.45
C THR A 153 5.12 -10.71 14.19
N ARG A 154 3.86 -11.11 14.15
CA ARG A 154 2.94 -10.72 13.08
C ARG A 154 2.75 -9.20 13.03
N VAL A 155 2.56 -8.62 14.22
CA VAL A 155 2.27 -7.20 14.43
C VAL A 155 3.53 -6.34 14.38
N ASN A 156 3.36 -5.03 14.24
CA ASN A 156 4.46 -4.07 14.35
C ASN A 156 4.84 -3.80 15.84
N ALA A 157 5.69 -2.82 16.10
CA ALA A 157 6.16 -2.51 17.45
C ALA A 157 5.06 -2.00 18.39
N ASN A 158 3.97 -1.44 17.86
CA ASN A 158 2.79 -1.03 18.62
C ASN A 158 1.82 -2.18 18.91
N GLY A 159 2.12 -3.40 18.46
CA GLY A 159 1.24 -4.54 18.61
C GLY A 159 0.04 -4.54 17.66
N ILE A 160 0.15 -3.87 16.51
CA ILE A 160 -0.95 -3.70 15.55
C ILE A 160 -0.72 -4.58 14.32
N ASP A 161 -1.77 -5.32 13.93
CA ASP A 161 -1.82 -6.07 12.68
C ASP A 161 -2.00 -5.07 11.52
N LEU A 162 -0.93 -4.82 10.78
CA LEU A 162 -0.93 -3.86 9.67
C LEU A 162 -1.97 -4.21 8.60
N ASN A 163 -2.25 -5.52 8.40
CA ASN A 163 -3.29 -6.00 7.49
C ASN A 163 -4.71 -5.96 8.10
N ARG A 164 -4.92 -5.14 9.14
CA ARG A 164 -6.20 -4.74 9.75
C ARG A 164 -6.28 -3.24 9.97
N ASN A 165 -5.24 -2.50 9.57
CA ASN A 165 -5.10 -1.08 9.86
C ASN A 165 -5.33 -0.17 8.63
N PHE A 166 -5.72 -0.72 7.47
CA PHE A 166 -6.02 0.08 6.28
C PHE A 166 -7.39 0.77 6.39
N LEU A 167 -7.50 1.93 5.73
CA LEU A 167 -8.72 2.76 5.71
C LEU A 167 -9.80 2.09 4.84
N THR A 168 -10.68 1.32 5.48
CA THR A 168 -11.88 0.75 4.85
C THR A 168 -13.13 1.47 5.35
N PRO A 169 -14.20 1.61 4.56
CA PRO A 169 -15.45 2.20 5.01
C PRO A 169 -15.97 1.52 6.29
N GLY A 170 -16.43 2.34 7.24
CA GLY A 170 -16.95 1.84 8.52
C GLY A 170 -15.91 1.25 9.46
N TRP A 171 -14.61 1.43 9.19
CA TRP A 171 -13.52 0.83 9.95
C TRP A 171 -13.63 1.06 11.46
N GLU A 172 -13.99 2.28 11.89
CA GLU A 172 -14.06 2.67 13.31
C GLU A 172 -15.03 1.80 14.11
N GLN A 173 -16.04 1.25 13.44
CA GLN A 173 -17.05 0.38 14.05
C GLN A 173 -16.79 -1.08 13.74
N GLU A 174 -16.47 -1.40 12.49
CA GLU A 174 -16.35 -2.78 12.00
C GLU A 174 -15.06 -3.46 12.45
N ALA A 175 -13.92 -2.78 12.42
CA ALA A 175 -12.65 -3.43 12.72
C ALA A 175 -12.51 -3.80 14.20
N PRO A 176 -12.83 -2.92 15.18
CA PRO A 176 -12.86 -3.30 16.60
C PRO A 176 -13.91 -4.37 16.90
N HIS A 177 -15.11 -4.27 16.30
CA HIS A 177 -16.17 -5.28 16.48
C HIS A 177 -15.73 -6.64 15.95
N TYR A 178 -15.17 -6.70 14.73
CA TYR A 178 -14.63 -7.92 14.16
C TYR A 178 -13.53 -8.52 15.05
N TRP A 179 -12.60 -7.70 15.51
CA TRP A 179 -11.52 -8.15 16.41
C TRP A 179 -12.06 -8.77 17.69
N GLN A 180 -13.01 -8.11 18.34
CA GLN A 180 -13.61 -8.61 19.59
C GLN A 180 -14.44 -9.87 19.37
N GLN A 181 -15.34 -9.85 18.39
CA GLN A 181 -16.35 -10.90 18.23
C GLN A 181 -15.84 -12.12 17.45
N ARG A 182 -15.09 -11.88 16.40
CA ARG A 182 -14.66 -12.97 15.49
C ARG A 182 -13.29 -13.51 15.85
N THR A 183 -12.37 -12.70 16.30
CA THR A 183 -11.02 -13.15 16.69
C THR A 183 -10.85 -13.37 18.18
N LYS A 184 -11.90 -13.11 19.00
CA LYS A 184 -11.85 -13.21 20.46
C LYS A 184 -10.77 -12.34 21.09
N SER A 185 -10.59 -11.15 20.55
CA SER A 185 -9.56 -10.19 20.97
C SER A 185 -8.13 -10.75 20.90
N ASP A 186 -7.88 -11.61 19.90
CA ASP A 186 -6.53 -12.10 19.64
C ASP A 186 -5.57 -10.92 19.43
N PRO A 187 -4.55 -10.72 20.27
CA PRO A 187 -3.63 -9.60 20.16
C PRO A 187 -2.85 -9.60 18.84
N ARG A 188 -2.68 -10.76 18.21
CA ARG A 188 -2.04 -10.86 16.90
C ARG A 188 -2.88 -10.26 15.75
N ARG A 189 -4.15 -9.93 16.01
CA ARG A 189 -5.11 -9.40 15.03
C ARG A 189 -5.68 -8.06 15.44
N TYR A 190 -5.01 -7.37 16.37
CA TYR A 190 -5.46 -6.07 16.84
C TYR A 190 -5.35 -5.02 15.72
N PRO A 191 -6.45 -4.35 15.36
CA PRO A 191 -6.48 -3.44 14.22
C PRO A 191 -5.89 -2.05 14.53
N GLY A 192 -5.62 -1.72 15.79
CA GLY A 192 -5.24 -0.38 16.24
C GLY A 192 -6.42 0.44 16.74
N SER A 193 -6.13 1.69 17.11
CA SER A 193 -7.12 2.65 17.64
C SER A 193 -7.81 3.47 16.55
N ALA A 194 -7.19 3.57 15.37
CA ALA A 194 -7.70 4.29 14.21
C ALA A 194 -7.15 3.66 12.92
N PRO A 195 -7.84 3.79 11.77
CA PRO A 195 -7.28 3.36 10.50
C PRO A 195 -6.05 4.21 10.18
N LEU A 196 -5.05 3.59 9.57
CA LEU A 196 -3.77 4.22 9.22
C LEU A 196 -3.06 4.86 10.43
N SER A 197 -3.29 4.35 11.64
CA SER A 197 -2.54 4.80 12.83
C SER A 197 -1.06 4.48 12.72
N GLU A 198 -0.70 3.43 12.01
CA GLU A 198 0.68 2.95 11.93
C GLU A 198 1.44 3.56 10.75
N PRO A 199 2.71 3.92 10.94
CA PRO A 199 3.50 4.51 9.85
C PRO A 199 3.66 3.58 8.65
N GLU A 200 3.74 2.27 8.88
CA GLU A 200 3.88 1.26 7.83
C GLU A 200 2.62 1.15 6.96
N SER A 201 1.44 1.05 7.58
CA SER A 201 0.17 0.99 6.83
C SER A 201 -0.13 2.31 6.11
N ARG A 202 0.21 3.44 6.73
CA ARG A 202 0.11 4.77 6.12
C ARG A 202 1.03 4.89 4.91
N TRP A 203 2.27 4.41 5.01
CA TRP A 203 3.19 4.37 3.88
C TRP A 203 2.62 3.55 2.70
N VAL A 204 2.07 2.36 2.94
CA VAL A 204 1.45 1.57 1.87
C VAL A 204 0.26 2.31 1.23
N HIS A 205 -0.57 2.96 2.05
CA HIS A 205 -1.67 3.79 1.57
C HIS A 205 -1.17 4.92 0.67
N GLU A 206 -0.17 5.68 1.12
CA GLU A 206 0.43 6.80 0.37
C GLU A 206 1.10 6.31 -0.93
N GLU A 207 1.74 5.13 -0.92
CA GLU A 207 2.30 4.53 -2.13
C GLU A 207 1.23 4.14 -3.14
N ILE A 208 0.10 3.61 -2.70
CA ILE A 208 -1.04 3.31 -3.59
C ILE A 208 -1.57 4.60 -4.22
N GLU A 209 -1.73 5.68 -3.43
CA GLU A 209 -2.19 6.98 -3.94
C GLU A 209 -1.18 7.62 -4.91
N ARG A 210 0.10 7.58 -4.60
CA ARG A 210 1.16 8.21 -5.39
C ARG A 210 1.49 7.42 -6.67
N PHE A 211 1.68 6.10 -6.53
CA PHE A 211 2.12 5.24 -7.63
C PHE A 211 0.97 4.83 -8.53
N GLN A 212 -0.27 4.83 -8.01
CA GLN A 212 -1.48 4.43 -8.72
C GLN A 212 -1.32 3.08 -9.43
N PRO A 213 -1.05 2.01 -8.70
CA PRO A 213 -0.80 0.70 -9.29
C PRO A 213 -2.05 0.18 -10.00
N HIS A 214 -1.85 -0.57 -11.08
CA HIS A 214 -2.92 -1.33 -11.72
C HIS A 214 -3.19 -2.65 -11.01
N VAL A 215 -2.24 -3.12 -10.21
CA VAL A 215 -2.34 -4.31 -9.35
C VAL A 215 -1.46 -4.09 -8.12
N VAL A 216 -1.94 -4.51 -6.96
CA VAL A 216 -1.14 -4.70 -5.76
C VAL A 216 -0.94 -6.20 -5.55
N ILE A 217 0.29 -6.61 -5.29
CA ILE A 217 0.63 -7.99 -4.91
C ILE A 217 1.12 -7.95 -3.48
N SER A 218 0.49 -8.72 -2.61
CA SER A 218 0.86 -8.87 -1.20
C SER A 218 1.23 -10.31 -0.92
N VAL A 219 2.44 -10.53 -0.41
CA VAL A 219 2.92 -11.89 -0.13
C VAL A 219 2.83 -12.16 1.37
N HIS A 220 2.27 -13.32 1.69
CA HIS A 220 1.96 -13.83 3.02
C HIS A 220 2.32 -15.31 3.16
N ALA A 221 2.13 -15.86 4.34
CA ALA A 221 2.19 -17.28 4.71
C ALA A 221 1.38 -17.51 6.01
N PRO A 222 0.93 -18.73 6.36
CA PRO A 222 1.33 -20.02 5.81
C PRO A 222 0.19 -20.81 5.14
N LEU A 223 -0.82 -20.18 4.54
CA LEU A 223 -2.05 -20.88 4.15
C LEU A 223 -1.90 -21.81 2.94
N GLY A 224 -0.89 -21.60 2.08
CA GLY A 224 -0.68 -22.41 0.87
C GLY A 224 -1.71 -22.14 -0.23
N GLU A 225 -2.22 -20.93 -0.32
CA GLU A 225 -3.33 -20.54 -1.18
C GLU A 225 -3.05 -19.26 -1.98
N LEU A 226 -3.89 -19.02 -2.95
CA LEU A 226 -3.91 -17.77 -3.70
C LEU A 226 -5.26 -17.09 -3.44
N ASP A 227 -5.24 -15.89 -2.89
CA ASP A 227 -6.45 -15.09 -2.72
C ASP A 227 -6.43 -13.87 -3.65
N PHE A 228 -7.61 -13.35 -3.95
CA PHE A 228 -7.77 -12.26 -4.88
C PHE A 228 -8.99 -11.42 -4.54
N ASP A 229 -8.77 -10.12 -4.40
CA ASP A 229 -9.81 -9.14 -4.15
C ASP A 229 -9.89 -8.11 -5.28
N GLY A 230 -11.11 -7.77 -5.65
CA GLY A 230 -11.39 -6.78 -6.71
C GLY A 230 -11.55 -7.40 -8.10
N PRO A 231 -11.66 -6.53 -9.12
CA PRO A 231 -11.73 -6.94 -10.53
C PRO A 231 -10.32 -7.19 -11.11
N PRO A 232 -10.16 -7.92 -12.23
CA PRO A 232 -11.13 -8.74 -12.94
C PRO A 232 -11.36 -10.12 -12.31
N GLU A 233 -11.65 -11.15 -13.11
CA GLU A 233 -11.71 -12.51 -12.59
C GLU A 233 -10.38 -12.97 -12.01
N PRO A 234 -10.41 -13.69 -10.87
CA PRO A 234 -9.20 -14.14 -10.19
C PRO A 234 -8.38 -15.13 -11.03
N PRO A 235 -7.07 -15.19 -10.83
CA PRO A 235 -6.25 -16.27 -11.37
C PRO A 235 -6.66 -17.61 -10.73
N ARG A 236 -6.65 -18.68 -11.52
CA ARG A 236 -6.99 -20.02 -10.99
C ARG A 236 -5.90 -20.57 -10.09
N ARG A 237 -4.64 -20.31 -10.41
CA ARG A 237 -3.48 -20.73 -9.65
C ARG A 237 -2.21 -19.99 -10.07
N PHE A 238 -1.23 -19.96 -9.16
CA PHE A 238 0.17 -19.68 -9.47
C PHE A 238 1.04 -20.77 -8.86
N GLY A 239 1.82 -21.46 -9.69
CA GLY A 239 2.53 -22.67 -9.25
C GLY A 239 1.57 -23.70 -8.70
N ARG A 240 1.77 -24.10 -7.44
CA ARG A 240 0.88 -25.01 -6.71
C ARG A 240 -0.24 -24.31 -5.96
N LEU A 241 -0.11 -23.01 -5.73
CA LEU A 241 -1.09 -22.21 -4.99
C LEU A 241 -2.38 -22.09 -5.80
N MET A 242 -3.43 -22.71 -5.32
CA MET A 242 -4.76 -22.69 -5.94
C MET A 242 -5.54 -21.48 -5.41
N PHE A 243 -6.35 -20.89 -6.27
CA PHE A 243 -7.27 -19.86 -5.84
C PHE A 243 -8.27 -20.41 -4.84
N ASN A 244 -8.28 -19.81 -3.66
CA ASN A 244 -9.26 -20.02 -2.62
C ASN A 244 -9.52 -18.67 -1.92
N ARG A 245 -10.77 -18.27 -1.83
CA ARG A 245 -11.12 -16.99 -1.22
C ARG A 245 -10.93 -17.07 0.30
N VAL A 246 -9.88 -16.43 0.79
CA VAL A 246 -9.58 -16.35 2.24
C VAL A 246 -10.58 -15.46 2.96
N GLY A 247 -11.06 -14.42 2.29
CA GLY A 247 -12.10 -13.54 2.81
C GLY A 247 -11.68 -12.09 2.93
N VAL A 248 -12.69 -11.22 2.95
CA VAL A 248 -12.53 -9.77 3.07
C VAL A 248 -12.73 -9.36 4.52
N TYR A 249 -11.76 -8.69 5.10
CA TYR A 249 -11.78 -8.29 6.51
C TYR A 249 -11.71 -6.76 6.66
N PRO A 250 -12.39 -6.18 7.67
CA PRO A 250 -12.23 -4.75 7.96
C PRO A 250 -10.76 -4.40 8.16
N GLY A 251 -10.30 -3.36 7.47
CA GLY A 251 -8.93 -2.89 7.52
C GLY A 251 -7.89 -3.75 6.80
N SER A 252 -8.27 -4.83 6.07
CA SER A 252 -7.32 -5.58 5.26
C SER A 252 -6.96 -4.84 3.97
N LEU A 253 -5.77 -5.11 3.44
CA LEU A 253 -5.31 -4.55 2.17
C LEU A 253 -6.20 -4.98 0.99
N GLY A 254 -6.67 -6.25 0.99
CA GLY A 254 -7.61 -6.75 -0.01
C GLY A 254 -8.94 -5.99 0.01
N ASN A 255 -9.48 -5.72 1.21
CA ASN A 255 -10.68 -4.91 1.36
C ASN A 255 -10.45 -3.46 0.91
N TYR A 256 -9.38 -2.83 1.38
CA TYR A 256 -9.03 -1.45 1.02
C TYR A 256 -8.77 -1.30 -0.48
N GLY A 257 -7.82 -2.06 -1.02
CA GLY A 257 -7.40 -1.96 -2.43
C GLY A 257 -8.42 -2.57 -3.39
N GLY A 258 -8.76 -3.85 -3.16
CA GLY A 258 -9.57 -4.65 -4.08
C GLY A 258 -11.02 -4.25 -4.09
N VAL A 259 -11.66 -4.21 -2.92
CA VAL A 259 -13.10 -3.97 -2.82
C VAL A 259 -13.43 -2.48 -2.96
N HIS A 260 -12.76 -1.59 -2.21
CA HIS A 260 -13.14 -0.19 -2.17
C HIS A 260 -12.47 0.66 -3.24
N ARG A 261 -11.19 0.44 -3.51
CA ARG A 261 -10.45 1.21 -4.52
C ARG A 261 -10.56 0.60 -5.92
N GLN A 262 -11.14 -0.59 -6.05
CA GLN A 262 -11.23 -1.32 -7.32
C GLN A 262 -9.86 -1.54 -7.99
N ILE A 263 -8.80 -1.60 -7.19
CA ILE A 263 -7.46 -1.95 -7.61
C ILE A 263 -7.27 -3.43 -7.27
N PRO A 264 -7.09 -4.33 -8.24
CA PRO A 264 -6.88 -5.75 -7.98
C PRO A 264 -5.80 -5.98 -6.92
N VAL A 265 -6.10 -6.75 -5.89
CA VAL A 265 -5.14 -7.19 -4.89
C VAL A 265 -4.96 -8.70 -5.00
N ILE A 266 -3.77 -9.13 -5.38
CA ILE A 266 -3.36 -10.53 -5.38
C ILE A 266 -2.69 -10.81 -4.05
N THR A 267 -3.26 -11.70 -3.24
CA THR A 267 -2.63 -12.18 -2.02
C THR A 267 -2.05 -13.57 -2.26
N ILE A 268 -0.73 -13.67 -2.19
CA ILE A 268 0.00 -14.93 -2.34
C ILE A 268 0.30 -15.44 -0.94
N GLU A 269 -0.35 -16.51 -0.55
CA GLU A 269 -0.14 -17.22 0.72
C GLU A 269 0.78 -18.42 0.49
N LEU A 270 2.05 -18.32 0.86
CA LEU A 270 2.98 -19.44 0.78
C LEU A 270 2.58 -20.56 1.76
N GLU A 271 2.96 -21.79 1.47
CA GLU A 271 2.61 -22.96 2.29
C GLU A 271 3.23 -22.94 3.70
N ASN A 272 4.33 -22.23 3.89
CA ASN A 272 5.05 -22.22 5.17
C ASN A 272 5.72 -20.87 5.44
N ALA A 273 5.53 -20.35 6.64
CA ALA A 273 6.09 -19.06 7.06
C ALA A 273 7.62 -19.10 7.27
N GLN A 274 8.21 -20.26 7.54
CA GLN A 274 9.62 -20.39 7.90
C GLN A 274 10.46 -21.14 6.87
N LYS A 275 9.82 -21.93 6.00
CA LYS A 275 10.49 -22.76 4.99
C LYS A 275 10.09 -22.32 3.60
N MET A 276 11.06 -21.83 2.83
CA MET A 276 10.85 -21.43 1.45
C MET A 276 10.42 -22.58 0.56
N PRO A 277 9.56 -22.33 -0.44
CA PRO A 277 9.34 -23.26 -1.54
C PRO A 277 10.69 -23.54 -2.25
N ASN A 278 10.78 -24.67 -2.95
CA ASN A 278 11.95 -24.94 -3.76
C ASN A 278 12.05 -23.97 -4.93
N ASP A 279 13.25 -23.86 -5.52
CA ASP A 279 13.56 -22.89 -6.60
C ASP A 279 12.64 -23.03 -7.81
N GLU A 280 12.23 -24.25 -8.17
CA GLU A 280 11.32 -24.48 -9.28
C GLU A 280 9.91 -23.93 -8.99
N GLU A 281 9.45 -24.06 -7.76
CA GLU A 281 8.16 -23.50 -7.35
C GLU A 281 8.20 -21.97 -7.26
N VAL A 282 9.27 -21.40 -6.71
CA VAL A 282 9.51 -19.93 -6.70
C VAL A 282 9.44 -19.34 -8.12
N LYS A 283 10.13 -19.98 -9.09
CA LYS A 283 10.12 -19.57 -10.50
C LYS A 283 8.74 -19.76 -11.14
N ARG A 284 8.04 -20.84 -10.80
CA ARG A 284 6.72 -21.17 -11.37
C ARG A 284 5.67 -20.15 -10.90
N ILE A 285 5.61 -19.85 -9.60
CA ILE A 285 4.70 -18.83 -9.06
C ILE A 285 4.96 -17.49 -9.77
N TRP A 286 6.22 -17.07 -9.87
CA TRP A 286 6.61 -15.83 -10.54
C TRP A 286 6.16 -15.79 -12.00
N ARG A 287 6.48 -16.81 -12.77
CA ARG A 287 6.11 -16.90 -14.19
C ARG A 287 4.60 -16.88 -14.40
N ASP A 288 3.86 -17.69 -13.65
CA ASP A 288 2.41 -17.82 -13.80
C ASP A 288 1.72 -16.49 -13.45
N MET A 289 2.20 -15.79 -12.41
CA MET A 289 1.76 -14.46 -12.03
C MET A 289 2.00 -13.43 -13.14
N LEU A 290 3.22 -13.37 -13.70
CA LEU A 290 3.55 -12.46 -14.80
C LEU A 290 2.69 -12.70 -16.05
N ILE A 291 2.46 -13.97 -16.41
CA ILE A 291 1.59 -14.34 -17.53
C ILE A 291 0.16 -13.87 -17.29
N TRP A 292 -0.36 -14.11 -16.10
CA TRP A 292 -1.72 -13.68 -15.76
C TRP A 292 -1.85 -12.15 -15.79
N ILE A 293 -0.96 -11.42 -15.14
CA ILE A 293 -0.93 -9.95 -15.13
C ILE A 293 -0.90 -9.40 -16.55
N SER A 294 0.02 -9.89 -17.38
CA SER A 294 0.21 -9.38 -18.75
C SER A 294 -1.01 -9.62 -19.65
N ARG A 295 -1.78 -10.65 -19.35
CA ARG A 295 -2.96 -11.05 -20.14
C ARG A 295 -4.24 -10.33 -19.71
N TYR A 296 -4.52 -10.28 -18.41
CA TYR A 296 -5.83 -9.86 -17.90
C TYR A 296 -5.88 -8.39 -17.47
N ILE A 297 -4.81 -7.85 -16.94
CA ILE A 297 -4.82 -6.47 -16.43
C ILE A 297 -4.90 -5.41 -17.54
N PRO A 298 -4.24 -5.55 -18.72
CA PRO A 298 -4.37 -4.59 -19.80
C PRO A 298 -5.78 -4.47 -20.37
N GLU A 299 -6.52 -5.58 -20.38
CA GLU A 299 -7.90 -5.61 -20.87
C GLU A 299 -8.84 -4.94 -19.87
N TYR A 300 -8.60 -5.16 -18.58
CA TYR A 300 -9.35 -4.53 -17.51
C TYR A 300 -9.21 -3.00 -17.54
N GLY A 301 -7.99 -2.47 -17.67
CA GLY A 301 -7.74 -1.02 -17.78
C GLY A 301 -8.41 -0.33 -18.96
N LYS A 302 -8.73 -1.08 -20.03
CA LYS A 302 -9.49 -0.59 -21.18
C LYS A 302 -11.01 -0.61 -20.95
N SER A 303 -11.51 -1.59 -20.20
CA SER A 303 -12.93 -1.75 -19.87
C SER A 303 -13.35 -1.00 -18.60
N GLY A 304 -12.42 -0.69 -17.73
CA GLY A 304 -12.62 -0.11 -16.38
C GLY A 304 -12.97 1.38 -16.32
N LYS A 305 -13.34 2.01 -17.43
CA LYS A 305 -14.26 3.15 -17.41
C LYS A 305 -15.69 2.61 -17.29
N VAL A 306 -15.94 1.90 -16.21
CA VAL A 306 -17.33 1.64 -15.81
C VAL A 306 -17.87 2.94 -15.23
N ARG A 307 -18.92 3.40 -15.86
CA ARG A 307 -19.73 4.59 -15.65
C ARG A 307 -20.16 4.77 -14.20
#